data_69c25204ddf9d4138913c58a334fbdef
#
_entry.id   69c25204ddf9d4138913c58a334fbdef
#
_cell.length_a   1.000
_cell.length_b   1.000
_cell.length_c   1.000
_cell.angle_alpha   90.00
_cell.angle_beta   90.00
_cell.angle_gamma   90.00
#
_symmetry.space_group_name_H-M   'P 1'
#
loop_
_entity.id
_entity.type
_entity.pdbx_description
1 polymer ?
#
loop_
_entity_poly.entity_id
_entity_poly.type
_entity_poly.pdbx_seq_one_letter_code
_entity_poly.pdbx_strand_id
1 'polypeptide(L)'
;MTKTIFQLKDVVKTVNPDTPEELNILDYVNLNIHEGDFITILGSNGAGKSTLFNTIGGNLRPTSGQVIYKDKDITNMSVVKRTSFLSRVFQDPKLGTAPRMTVAENLLLAEKRGGHHHLIPRRLKTQMKHFAEITAKMNNNLNHRLNTATGSLSGGQRQALSFLMATINRPGILLLDEHTAALDPKTSQKLMDITDETIKEQKLTCLMITHHLEDALKYGNRLLVLHQGKISYDISGEEKAKLTKEQLMTFFNEIQ
;
A
#
# COMPACT_ATOMS: atom_id res chain seq x y z
N MET A 1 -1.46 -21.64 -13.40
CA MET A 1 -2.25 -20.98 -12.33
C MET A 1 -1.30 -20.16 -11.47
N THR A 2 -1.55 -18.87 -11.31
CA THR A 2 -0.75 -18.00 -10.44
C THR A 2 -0.97 -18.40 -8.98
N LYS A 3 0.11 -18.43 -8.19
CA LYS A 3 0.08 -18.87 -6.79
C LYS A 3 -0.65 -17.85 -5.91
N THR A 4 -1.66 -18.26 -5.18
CA THR A 4 -2.29 -17.42 -4.15
C THR A 4 -1.32 -17.25 -2.98
N ILE A 5 -1.01 -16.01 -2.61
CA ILE A 5 -0.07 -15.70 -1.52
C ILE A 5 -0.76 -15.06 -0.32
N PHE A 6 -1.93 -14.47 -0.50
CA PHE A 6 -2.69 -13.84 0.58
C PHE A 6 -4.18 -14.09 0.39
N GLN A 7 -4.89 -14.33 1.49
CA GLN A 7 -6.33 -14.58 1.46
C GLN A 7 -7.02 -13.90 2.63
N LEU A 8 -8.19 -13.34 2.34
CA LEU A 8 -9.21 -13.00 3.32
C LEU A 8 -10.33 -14.01 3.18
N LYS A 9 -10.74 -14.65 4.28
CA LYS A 9 -11.83 -15.64 4.30
C LYS A 9 -12.90 -15.18 5.27
N ASP A 10 -14.07 -14.86 4.75
CA ASP A 10 -15.25 -14.44 5.50
C ASP A 10 -14.97 -13.36 6.54
N VAL A 11 -14.14 -12.39 6.15
CA VAL A 11 -13.67 -11.33 7.05
C VAL A 11 -14.78 -10.34 7.33
N VAL A 12 -15.17 -10.24 8.61
CA VAL A 12 -16.14 -9.26 9.12
C VAL A 12 -15.42 -8.31 10.08
N LYS A 13 -15.74 -7.03 9.97
CA LYS A 13 -15.37 -6.04 10.98
C LYS A 13 -16.57 -5.22 11.39
N THR A 14 -17.04 -5.50 12.59
CA THR A 14 -18.14 -4.78 13.24
C THR A 14 -17.58 -3.65 14.11
N VAL A 15 -18.25 -2.52 14.11
CA VAL A 15 -18.05 -1.42 15.05
C VAL A 15 -19.32 -1.25 15.86
N ASN A 16 -19.20 -0.72 17.09
CA ASN A 16 -20.28 -0.54 18.05
C ASN A 16 -21.13 -1.83 18.25
N PRO A 17 -20.50 -3.00 18.50
CA PRO A 17 -21.24 -4.26 18.65
C PRO A 17 -22.22 -4.14 19.82
N ASP A 18 -23.35 -4.86 19.71
CA ASP A 18 -24.40 -4.91 20.73
C ASP A 18 -25.09 -3.56 21.01
N THR A 19 -25.01 -2.59 20.07
CA THR A 19 -25.68 -1.29 20.18
C THR A 19 -26.62 -1.06 18.97
N PRO A 20 -27.58 -0.10 19.08
CA PRO A 20 -28.41 0.27 17.92
C PRO A 20 -27.62 0.84 16.72
N GLU A 21 -26.36 1.25 16.96
CA GLU A 21 -25.44 1.78 15.93
C GLU A 21 -24.44 0.71 15.44
N GLU A 22 -24.76 -0.57 15.65
CA GLU A 22 -23.92 -1.65 15.15
C GLU A 22 -23.84 -1.61 13.62
N LEU A 23 -22.62 -1.62 13.11
CA LEU A 23 -22.36 -1.57 11.67
C LEU A 23 -21.19 -2.47 11.29
N ASN A 24 -21.40 -3.29 10.26
CA ASN A 24 -20.32 -4.02 9.62
C ASN A 24 -19.59 -3.12 8.61
N ILE A 25 -18.39 -2.65 8.98
CA ILE A 25 -17.53 -1.89 8.07
C ILE A 25 -16.88 -2.80 7.01
N LEU A 26 -16.62 -4.07 7.35
CA LEU A 26 -16.34 -5.15 6.40
C LEU A 26 -17.38 -6.24 6.65
N ASP A 27 -17.98 -6.73 5.58
CA ASP A 27 -19.09 -7.66 5.64
C ASP A 27 -18.81 -8.89 4.76
N TYR A 28 -18.36 -9.98 5.39
CA TYR A 28 -17.98 -11.25 4.78
C TYR A 28 -17.05 -11.10 3.57
N VAL A 29 -16.01 -10.27 3.73
CA VAL A 29 -15.04 -10.03 2.65
C VAL A 29 -14.23 -11.29 2.38
N ASN A 30 -14.33 -11.77 1.14
CA ASN A 30 -13.54 -12.85 0.58
C ASN A 30 -12.64 -12.29 -0.53
N LEU A 31 -11.31 -12.49 -0.43
CA LEU A 31 -10.35 -12.00 -1.41
C LEU A 31 -9.15 -12.94 -1.50
N ASN A 32 -8.84 -13.40 -2.70
CA ASN A 32 -7.60 -14.11 -3.00
C ASN A 32 -6.66 -13.18 -3.76
N ILE A 33 -5.43 -12.99 -3.27
CA ILE A 33 -4.38 -12.20 -3.90
C ILE A 33 -3.30 -13.14 -4.40
N HIS A 34 -2.98 -13.04 -5.69
CA HIS A 34 -1.99 -13.89 -6.31
C HIS A 34 -0.62 -13.18 -6.38
N GLU A 35 0.43 -13.97 -6.48
CA GLU A 35 1.78 -13.43 -6.65
C GLU A 35 1.87 -12.62 -7.95
N GLY A 36 2.33 -11.36 -7.84
CA GLY A 36 2.43 -10.43 -8.95
C GLY A 36 1.13 -9.67 -9.29
N ASP A 37 0.04 -9.86 -8.52
CA ASP A 37 -1.14 -9.01 -8.66
C ASP A 37 -0.79 -7.56 -8.35
N PHE A 38 -1.16 -6.65 -9.24
CA PHE A 38 -1.25 -5.23 -8.94
C PHE A 38 -2.71 -4.82 -8.97
N ILE A 39 -3.30 -4.74 -7.80
CA ILE A 39 -4.74 -4.53 -7.58
C ILE A 39 -5.00 -3.06 -7.29
N THR A 40 -5.81 -2.41 -8.09
CA THR A 40 -6.36 -1.08 -7.78
C THR A 40 -7.69 -1.23 -7.05
N ILE A 41 -7.93 -0.42 -6.02
CA ILE A 41 -9.12 -0.49 -5.17
C ILE A 41 -9.83 0.85 -5.19
N LEU A 42 -11.06 0.84 -5.66
CA LEU A 42 -11.99 1.95 -5.67
C LEU A 42 -13.14 1.75 -4.68
N GLY A 43 -13.84 2.82 -4.36
CA GLY A 43 -15.03 2.82 -3.52
C GLY A 43 -15.30 4.20 -2.96
N SER A 44 -16.54 4.47 -2.58
CA SER A 44 -16.95 5.73 -1.94
C SER A 44 -16.28 5.92 -0.56
N ASN A 45 -16.41 7.12 0.00
CA ASN A 45 -16.00 7.35 1.39
C ASN A 45 -16.90 6.50 2.30
N GLY A 46 -16.27 5.84 3.29
CA GLY A 46 -16.98 4.90 4.16
C GLY A 46 -17.16 3.48 3.60
N ALA A 47 -16.77 3.19 2.35
CA ALA A 47 -16.91 1.85 1.74
C ALA A 47 -16.10 0.74 2.43
N GLY A 48 -15.21 1.06 3.39
CA GLY A 48 -14.40 0.07 4.11
C GLY A 48 -12.94 -0.06 3.62
N LYS A 49 -12.49 0.74 2.64
CA LYS A 49 -11.14 0.66 2.05
C LYS A 49 -10.01 0.73 3.09
N SER A 50 -10.02 1.76 3.94
CA SER A 50 -9.00 1.92 4.99
C SER A 50 -9.09 0.83 6.05
N THR A 51 -10.30 0.34 6.34
CA THR A 51 -10.52 -0.78 7.26
C THR A 51 -9.95 -2.07 6.67
N LEU A 52 -10.13 -2.31 5.37
CA LEU A 52 -9.53 -3.43 4.65
C LEU A 52 -7.99 -3.37 4.75
N PHE A 53 -7.37 -2.21 4.46
CA PHE A 53 -5.92 -2.05 4.57
C PHE A 53 -5.41 -2.22 6.01
N ASN A 54 -6.14 -1.69 7.00
CA ASN A 54 -5.80 -1.87 8.41
C ASN A 54 -5.90 -3.33 8.85
N THR A 55 -6.86 -4.08 8.31
CA THR A 55 -7.02 -5.52 8.57
C THR A 55 -5.88 -6.32 7.92
N ILE A 56 -5.56 -6.06 6.66
CA ILE A 56 -4.42 -6.67 5.96
C ILE A 56 -3.11 -6.32 6.68
N GLY A 57 -2.92 -5.07 7.07
CA GLY A 57 -1.73 -4.57 7.77
C GLY A 57 -1.59 -5.06 9.22
N GLY A 58 -2.69 -5.54 9.83
CA GLY A 58 -2.72 -5.99 11.23
C GLY A 58 -2.91 -4.87 12.26
N ASN A 59 -3.18 -3.64 11.80
CA ASN A 59 -3.53 -2.52 12.66
C ASN A 59 -4.94 -2.70 13.27
N LEU A 60 -5.79 -3.45 12.58
CA LEU A 60 -7.14 -3.77 13.00
C LEU A 60 -7.34 -5.29 12.94
N ARG A 61 -7.86 -5.88 14.02
CA ARG A 61 -8.28 -7.27 14.00
C ARG A 61 -9.71 -7.38 13.48
N PRO A 62 -10.00 -8.35 12.60
CA PRO A 62 -11.38 -8.63 12.22
C PRO A 62 -12.19 -9.10 13.43
N THR A 63 -13.50 -8.91 13.39
CA THR A 63 -14.44 -9.44 14.39
C THR A 63 -14.62 -10.95 14.19
N SER A 64 -14.65 -11.39 12.92
CA SER A 64 -14.66 -12.82 12.54
C SER A 64 -13.96 -13.01 11.20
N GLY A 65 -13.76 -14.26 10.79
CA GLY A 65 -13.05 -14.64 9.59
C GLY A 65 -11.55 -14.76 9.79
N GLN A 66 -10.82 -14.98 8.71
CA GLN A 66 -9.39 -15.28 8.74
C GLN A 66 -8.60 -14.44 7.74
N VAL A 67 -7.38 -14.06 8.13
CA VAL A 67 -6.35 -13.45 7.28
C VAL A 67 -5.22 -14.44 7.14
N ILE A 68 -4.93 -14.86 5.90
CA ILE A 68 -3.97 -15.94 5.62
C ILE A 68 -2.86 -15.40 4.71
N TYR A 69 -1.60 -15.65 5.05
CA TYR A 69 -0.44 -15.35 4.22
C TYR A 69 0.41 -16.60 4.03
N LYS A 70 0.62 -17.02 2.75
CA LYS A 70 1.38 -18.22 2.39
C LYS A 70 0.96 -19.43 3.23
N ASP A 71 -0.34 -19.72 3.21
CA ASP A 71 -1.01 -20.83 3.91
C ASP A 71 -0.93 -20.77 5.45
N LYS A 72 -0.43 -19.68 6.02
CA LYS A 72 -0.39 -19.48 7.48
C LYS A 72 -1.46 -18.49 7.90
N ASP A 73 -2.24 -18.83 8.91
CA ASP A 73 -3.16 -17.90 9.56
C ASP A 73 -2.35 -16.83 10.31
N ILE A 74 -2.54 -15.58 9.89
CA ILE A 74 -1.90 -14.40 10.47
C ILE A 74 -2.92 -13.46 11.12
N THR A 75 -4.17 -13.89 11.31
CA THR A 75 -5.27 -13.06 11.84
C THR A 75 -4.86 -12.32 13.11
N ASN A 76 -4.21 -13.03 14.03
CA ASN A 76 -3.75 -12.50 15.31
C ASN A 76 -2.28 -12.02 15.30
N MET A 77 -1.61 -12.02 14.14
CA MET A 77 -0.22 -11.58 14.04
C MET A 77 -0.13 -10.06 14.21
N SER A 78 0.76 -9.61 15.09
CA SER A 78 0.98 -8.17 15.33
C SER A 78 1.53 -7.45 14.10
N VAL A 79 1.26 -6.15 13.99
CA VAL A 79 1.79 -5.26 12.95
C VAL A 79 3.31 -5.42 12.81
N VAL A 80 4.04 -5.39 13.94
CA VAL A 80 5.51 -5.51 13.94
C VAL A 80 5.97 -6.80 13.26
N LYS A 81 5.32 -7.94 13.52
CA LYS A 81 5.66 -9.19 12.85
C LYS A 81 5.32 -9.18 11.36
N ARG A 82 4.22 -8.51 10.95
CA ARG A 82 3.83 -8.37 9.55
C ARG A 82 4.81 -7.51 8.74
N THR A 83 5.56 -6.60 9.37
CA THR A 83 6.56 -5.78 8.66
C THR A 83 7.69 -6.59 8.02
N SER A 84 7.86 -7.87 8.39
CA SER A 84 8.83 -8.77 7.74
C SER A 84 8.48 -9.12 6.29
N PHE A 85 7.19 -9.02 5.91
CA PHE A 85 6.73 -9.34 4.56
C PHE A 85 5.78 -8.30 3.97
N LEU A 86 5.27 -7.38 4.76
CA LEU A 86 4.31 -6.36 4.34
C LEU A 86 4.91 -4.96 4.51
N SER A 87 4.72 -4.13 3.48
CA SER A 87 5.05 -2.71 3.51
C SER A 87 3.82 -1.87 3.22
N ARG A 88 3.74 -0.69 3.81
CA ARG A 88 2.67 0.27 3.55
C ARG A 88 3.22 1.66 3.31
N VAL A 89 2.72 2.32 2.28
CA VAL A 89 2.88 3.76 2.04
C VAL A 89 1.58 4.41 2.42
N PHE A 90 1.64 5.39 3.32
CA PHE A 90 0.47 6.08 3.85
C PHE A 90 0.13 7.30 2.98
N GLN A 91 -1.12 7.74 3.05
CA GLN A 91 -1.58 8.98 2.44
C GLN A 91 -0.82 10.20 2.99
N ASP A 92 -0.65 10.29 4.31
CA ASP A 92 0.26 11.27 4.93
C ASP A 92 1.67 10.67 5.08
N PRO A 93 2.66 11.17 4.33
CA PRO A 93 4.04 10.67 4.39
C PRO A 93 4.71 10.87 5.75
N LYS A 94 4.14 11.70 6.63
CA LYS A 94 4.64 11.87 8.00
C LYS A 94 4.51 10.59 8.82
N LEU A 95 3.52 9.75 8.53
CA LEU A 95 3.30 8.47 9.22
C LEU A 95 4.34 7.41 8.84
N GLY A 96 4.96 7.54 7.65
CA GLY A 96 5.94 6.59 7.14
C GLY A 96 7.42 7.00 7.36
N THR A 97 7.69 8.19 7.91
CA THR A 97 9.05 8.74 8.03
C THR A 97 9.34 9.27 9.43
N ALA A 98 10.60 9.20 9.87
CA ALA A 98 11.08 9.78 11.12
C ALA A 98 11.56 11.22 10.88
N PRO A 99 10.80 12.27 11.25
CA PRO A 99 11.03 13.65 10.79
C PRO A 99 12.34 14.27 11.29
N ARG A 100 12.86 13.81 12.42
CA ARG A 100 14.13 14.29 13.01
C ARG A 100 15.36 13.59 12.43
N MET A 101 15.19 12.46 11.76
CA MET A 101 16.26 11.71 11.13
C MET A 101 16.49 12.20 9.70
N THR A 102 17.72 12.08 9.23
CA THR A 102 18.06 12.38 7.84
C THR A 102 17.44 11.39 6.86
N VAL A 103 17.42 11.72 5.56
CA VAL A 103 17.00 10.83 4.49
C VAL A 103 17.77 9.51 4.56
N ALA A 104 19.11 9.58 4.66
CA ALA A 104 19.95 8.38 4.72
C ALA A 104 19.68 7.52 5.97
N GLU A 105 19.40 8.13 7.12
CA GLU A 105 19.02 7.39 8.34
C GLU A 105 17.66 6.72 8.21
N ASN A 106 16.68 7.36 7.58
CA ASN A 106 15.37 6.76 7.29
C ASN A 106 15.51 5.55 6.35
N LEU A 107 16.32 5.66 5.28
CA LEU A 107 16.59 4.54 4.38
C LEU A 107 17.28 3.38 5.10
N LEU A 108 18.27 3.68 5.97
CA LEU A 108 18.94 2.65 6.76
C LEU A 108 18.00 1.93 7.72
N LEU A 109 17.02 2.63 8.31
CA LEU A 109 15.97 1.99 9.12
C LEU A 109 15.12 1.05 8.27
N ALA A 110 14.74 1.48 7.07
CA ALA A 110 13.94 0.69 6.16
C ALA A 110 14.66 -0.58 5.68
N GLU A 111 15.96 -0.51 5.38
CA GLU A 111 16.77 -1.70 5.05
C GLU A 111 16.82 -2.73 6.16
N LYS A 112 16.76 -2.30 7.41
CA LYS A 112 16.81 -3.20 8.58
C LYS A 112 15.43 -3.71 9.02
N ARG A 113 14.37 -3.34 8.31
CA ARG A 113 13.00 -3.74 8.65
C ARG A 113 12.83 -5.27 8.58
N GLY A 114 12.19 -5.82 9.60
CA GLY A 114 11.93 -7.26 9.68
C GLY A 114 13.14 -8.14 10.02
N GLY A 115 14.33 -7.55 10.17
CA GLY A 115 15.53 -8.25 10.57
C GLY A 115 15.74 -8.29 12.09
N HIS A 116 16.69 -9.12 12.55
CA HIS A 116 17.11 -9.11 13.94
C HIS A 116 17.92 -7.84 14.24
N HIS A 117 17.56 -7.16 15.32
CA HIS A 117 18.27 -5.97 15.77
C HIS A 117 19.40 -6.39 16.72
N HIS A 118 20.63 -6.19 16.26
CA HIS A 118 21.83 -6.33 17.09
C HIS A 118 22.42 -4.95 17.38
N LEU A 119 23.16 -4.82 18.50
CA LEU A 119 23.94 -3.62 18.81
C LEU A 119 25.18 -3.55 17.89
N ILE A 120 24.95 -3.21 16.63
CA ILE A 120 25.99 -3.08 15.61
C ILE A 120 26.12 -1.60 15.21
N PRO A 121 27.35 -1.07 15.02
CA PRO A 121 27.54 0.28 14.49
C PRO A 121 26.76 0.48 13.18
N ARG A 122 26.10 1.62 13.05
CA ARG A 122 25.18 1.90 11.92
C ARG A 122 25.82 1.87 10.53
N ARG A 123 27.14 2.04 10.43
CA ARG A 123 27.92 2.08 9.17
C ARG A 123 27.28 2.93 8.07
N LEU A 124 26.59 4.03 8.41
CA LEU A 124 25.84 4.87 7.48
C LEU A 124 26.71 5.38 6.33
N LYS A 125 27.97 5.75 6.65
CA LYS A 125 28.92 6.30 5.64
C LYS A 125 29.17 5.35 4.47
N THR A 126 29.16 4.03 4.70
CA THR A 126 29.40 3.02 3.65
C THR A 126 28.18 2.86 2.73
N GLN A 127 26.99 3.25 3.18
CA GLN A 127 25.74 3.13 2.42
C GLN A 127 25.42 4.41 1.61
N MET A 128 26.11 5.51 1.85
CA MET A 128 25.78 6.81 1.24
C MET A 128 25.75 6.77 -0.30
N LYS A 129 26.71 6.05 -0.93
CA LYS A 129 26.75 5.90 -2.38
C LYS A 129 25.53 5.15 -2.89
N HIS A 130 25.19 4.03 -2.28
CA HIS A 130 24.00 3.24 -2.62
C HIS A 130 22.71 4.08 -2.43
N PHE A 131 22.59 4.80 -1.32
CA PHE A 131 21.43 5.66 -1.09
C PHE A 131 21.33 6.81 -2.09
N ALA A 132 22.46 7.38 -2.54
CA ALA A 132 22.46 8.37 -3.61
C ALA A 132 21.93 7.79 -4.93
N GLU A 133 22.34 6.58 -5.28
CA GLU A 133 21.92 5.88 -6.50
C GLU A 133 20.41 5.59 -6.50
N ILE A 134 19.87 5.01 -5.42
CA ILE A 134 18.45 4.67 -5.36
C ILE A 134 17.56 5.91 -5.27
N THR A 135 17.99 6.96 -4.56
CA THR A 135 17.23 8.21 -4.45
C THR A 135 17.24 9.02 -5.75
N ALA A 136 18.31 8.90 -6.57
CA ALA A 136 18.37 9.54 -7.88
C ALA A 136 17.24 9.06 -8.81
N LYS A 137 16.81 7.81 -8.70
CA LYS A 137 15.70 7.24 -9.48
C LYS A 137 14.37 7.96 -9.27
N MET A 138 14.21 8.65 -8.14
CA MET A 138 12.99 9.39 -7.83
C MET A 138 12.82 10.70 -8.62
N ASN A 139 13.86 11.15 -9.34
CA ASN A 139 13.84 12.35 -10.20
C ASN A 139 13.29 13.62 -9.52
N ASN A 140 13.58 13.80 -8.22
CA ASN A 140 13.08 14.90 -7.39
C ASN A 140 14.15 15.55 -6.50
N ASN A 141 15.43 15.39 -6.86
CA ASN A 141 16.60 15.90 -6.15
C ASN A 141 16.81 15.31 -4.73
N LEU A 142 16.20 14.18 -4.41
CA LEU A 142 16.36 13.55 -3.10
C LEU A 142 17.80 13.06 -2.87
N ASN A 143 18.51 12.68 -3.94
CA ASN A 143 19.91 12.27 -3.92
C ASN A 143 20.89 13.35 -3.38
N HIS A 144 20.53 14.63 -3.53
CA HIS A 144 21.32 15.75 -3.00
C HIS A 144 20.93 16.12 -1.56
N ARG A 145 19.96 15.42 -0.97
CA ARG A 145 19.40 15.70 0.36
C ARG A 145 19.58 14.58 1.38
N LEU A 146 20.52 13.66 1.14
CA LEU A 146 20.72 12.49 2.01
C LEU A 146 21.00 12.87 3.48
N ASN A 147 21.69 14.00 3.72
CA ASN A 147 21.98 14.52 5.05
C ASN A 147 20.92 15.50 5.58
N THR A 148 19.82 15.72 4.84
CA THR A 148 18.73 16.61 5.26
C THR A 148 17.75 15.86 6.14
N ALA A 149 17.32 16.47 7.24
CA ALA A 149 16.23 15.93 8.07
C ALA A 149 14.95 15.82 7.25
N THR A 150 14.25 14.68 7.34
CA THR A 150 13.07 14.44 6.50
C THR A 150 11.92 15.39 6.81
N GLY A 151 11.92 16.00 8.01
CA GLY A 151 11.00 17.07 8.38
C GLY A 151 11.08 18.31 7.49
N SER A 152 12.23 18.57 6.86
CA SER A 152 12.49 19.72 5.97
C SER A 152 12.29 19.42 4.49
N LEU A 153 11.84 18.22 4.15
CA LEU A 153 11.52 17.84 2.76
C LEU A 153 10.18 18.42 2.33
N SER A 154 10.03 18.68 1.02
CA SER A 154 8.70 18.93 0.44
C SER A 154 7.80 17.70 0.56
N GLY A 155 6.48 17.88 0.46
CA GLY A 155 5.51 16.79 0.49
C GLY A 155 5.85 15.69 -0.53
N GLY A 156 6.10 16.06 -1.78
CA GLY A 156 6.47 15.11 -2.84
C GLY A 156 7.80 14.40 -2.60
N GLN A 157 8.82 15.08 -2.06
CA GLN A 157 10.09 14.46 -1.70
C GLN A 157 9.91 13.44 -0.56
N ARG A 158 9.11 13.80 0.45
CA ARG A 158 8.84 12.91 1.59
C ARG A 158 8.01 11.71 1.17
N GLN A 159 7.04 11.89 0.26
CA GLN A 159 6.23 10.80 -0.28
C GLN A 159 7.08 9.83 -1.11
N ALA A 160 7.96 10.35 -1.98
CA ALA A 160 8.91 9.54 -2.72
C ALA A 160 9.88 8.78 -1.80
N LEU A 161 10.35 9.41 -0.72
CA LEU A 161 11.14 8.72 0.31
C LEU A 161 10.35 7.59 0.98
N SER A 162 9.08 7.86 1.36
CA SER A 162 8.20 6.84 1.96
C SER A 162 8.01 5.63 1.03
N PHE A 163 7.84 5.87 -0.27
CA PHE A 163 7.76 4.82 -1.28
C PHE A 163 9.08 4.03 -1.40
N LEU A 164 10.23 4.70 -1.48
CA LEU A 164 11.54 4.03 -1.47
C LEU A 164 11.74 3.17 -0.22
N MET A 165 11.42 3.71 0.96
CA MET A 165 11.50 2.96 2.21
C MET A 165 10.60 1.73 2.23
N ALA A 166 9.46 1.78 1.54
CA ALA A 166 8.55 0.65 1.43
C ALA A 166 9.05 -0.44 0.47
N THR A 167 9.87 -0.08 -0.53
CA THR A 167 10.30 -0.96 -1.63
C THR A 167 11.78 -1.34 -1.61
N ILE A 168 12.62 -0.68 -0.80
CA ILE A 168 14.07 -0.94 -0.72
C ILE A 168 14.38 -2.42 -0.38
N ASN A 169 13.60 -3.01 0.52
CA ASN A 169 13.57 -4.46 0.70
C ASN A 169 12.28 -4.95 0.05
N ARG A 170 12.41 -5.72 -1.04
CA ARG A 170 11.27 -6.27 -1.76
C ARG A 170 10.24 -6.87 -0.80
N PRO A 171 9.07 -6.25 -0.61
CA PRO A 171 8.04 -6.81 0.27
C PRO A 171 7.31 -7.98 -0.41
N GLY A 172 6.76 -8.89 0.39
CA GLY A 172 5.82 -9.89 -0.11
C GLY A 172 4.49 -9.28 -0.55
N ILE A 173 4.06 -8.18 0.15
CA ILE A 173 2.89 -7.38 -0.21
C ILE A 173 3.19 -5.91 0.05
N LEU A 174 2.87 -5.07 -0.93
CA LEU A 174 2.95 -3.61 -0.86
C LEU A 174 1.53 -3.03 -0.79
N LEU A 175 1.25 -2.22 0.22
CA LEU A 175 0.01 -1.46 0.34
C LEU A 175 0.28 0.03 0.04
N LEU A 176 -0.42 0.59 -0.93
CA LEU A 176 -0.37 1.99 -1.30
C LEU A 176 -1.70 2.66 -0.97
N ASP A 177 -1.71 3.50 0.06
CA ASP A 177 -2.92 4.14 0.57
C ASP A 177 -2.99 5.58 0.07
N GLU A 178 -3.64 5.79 -1.08
CA GLU A 178 -3.81 7.11 -1.70
C GLU A 178 -2.51 7.94 -1.74
N HIS A 179 -1.41 7.28 -2.02
CA HIS A 179 -0.05 7.80 -1.81
C HIS A 179 0.33 9.01 -2.70
N THR A 180 -0.55 9.42 -3.61
CA THR A 180 -0.35 10.59 -4.48
C THR A 180 -1.37 11.71 -4.24
N ALA A 181 -2.40 11.48 -3.41
CA ALA A 181 -3.55 12.39 -3.26
C ALA A 181 -3.18 13.79 -2.72
N ALA A 182 -2.13 13.90 -1.91
CA ALA A 182 -1.68 15.17 -1.33
C ALA A 182 -0.66 15.94 -2.19
N LEU A 183 -0.40 15.48 -3.43
CA LEU A 183 0.61 16.05 -4.32
C LEU A 183 -0.02 16.89 -5.42
N ASP A 184 0.75 17.84 -5.96
CA ASP A 184 0.36 18.53 -7.20
C ASP A 184 0.31 17.54 -8.38
N PRO A 185 -0.50 17.82 -9.43
CA PRO A 185 -0.73 16.86 -10.52
C PRO A 185 0.55 16.36 -11.21
N LYS A 186 1.54 17.23 -11.40
CA LYS A 186 2.80 16.88 -12.08
C LYS A 186 3.66 15.96 -11.21
N THR A 187 3.75 16.23 -9.92
CA THR A 187 4.49 15.39 -8.96
C THR A 187 3.78 14.06 -8.75
N SER A 188 2.45 14.07 -8.65
CA SER A 188 1.60 12.88 -8.56
C SER A 188 1.84 11.95 -9.75
N GLN A 189 1.76 12.46 -10.99
CA GLN A 189 1.97 11.65 -12.19
C GLN A 189 3.37 11.03 -12.22
N LYS A 190 4.41 11.81 -11.90
CA LYS A 190 5.79 11.29 -11.85
C LYS A 190 5.95 10.17 -10.83
N LEU A 191 5.38 10.34 -9.62
CA LEU A 191 5.47 9.32 -8.59
C LEU A 191 4.69 8.06 -8.99
N MET A 192 3.54 8.20 -9.65
CA MET A 192 2.77 7.07 -10.17
C MET A 192 3.53 6.31 -11.25
N ASP A 193 4.20 7.00 -12.18
CA ASP A 193 4.99 6.35 -13.22
C ASP A 193 6.17 5.56 -12.62
N ILE A 194 6.90 6.14 -11.64
CA ILE A 194 7.96 5.45 -10.89
C ILE A 194 7.40 4.25 -10.08
N THR A 195 6.21 4.41 -9.51
CA THR A 195 5.54 3.35 -8.75
C THR A 195 5.23 2.16 -9.66
N ASP A 196 4.62 2.41 -10.82
CA ASP A 196 4.26 1.37 -11.80
C ASP A 196 5.51 0.66 -12.34
N GLU A 197 6.55 1.42 -12.72
CA GLU A 197 7.84 0.88 -13.16
C GLU A 197 8.47 -0.02 -12.09
N THR A 198 8.54 0.45 -10.84
CA THR A 198 9.11 -0.32 -9.72
C THR A 198 8.33 -1.61 -9.45
N ILE A 199 6.99 -1.56 -9.48
CA ILE A 199 6.14 -2.74 -9.28
C ILE A 199 6.40 -3.77 -10.39
N LYS A 200 6.49 -3.33 -11.65
CA LYS A 200 6.75 -4.20 -12.80
C LYS A 200 8.15 -4.80 -12.77
N GLU A 201 9.19 -3.98 -12.58
CA GLU A 201 10.58 -4.42 -12.52
C GLU A 201 10.84 -5.44 -11.42
N GLN A 202 10.33 -5.15 -10.21
CA GLN A 202 10.52 -6.01 -9.05
C GLN A 202 9.47 -7.11 -8.94
N LYS A 203 8.48 -7.17 -9.84
CA LYS A 203 7.33 -8.10 -9.80
C LYS A 203 6.69 -8.12 -8.42
N LEU A 204 6.34 -6.94 -7.89
CA LEU A 204 5.73 -6.81 -6.58
C LEU A 204 4.27 -7.21 -6.64
N THR A 205 3.78 -7.81 -5.54
CA THR A 205 2.34 -7.92 -5.31
C THR A 205 1.90 -6.66 -4.58
N CYS A 206 1.00 -5.89 -5.18
CA CYS A 206 0.61 -4.56 -4.72
C CYS A 206 -0.90 -4.39 -4.66
N LEU A 207 -1.38 -3.74 -3.60
CA LEU A 207 -2.74 -3.21 -3.51
C LEU A 207 -2.65 -1.69 -3.39
N MET A 208 -3.38 -0.98 -4.23
CA MET A 208 -3.39 0.48 -4.25
C MET A 208 -4.82 1.01 -4.13
N ILE A 209 -5.09 1.73 -3.05
CA ILE A 209 -6.30 2.55 -2.94
C ILE A 209 -6.09 3.85 -3.71
N THR A 210 -7.05 4.21 -4.55
CA THR A 210 -7.08 5.48 -5.26
C THR A 210 -8.50 6.02 -5.36
N HIS A 211 -8.64 7.34 -5.46
CA HIS A 211 -9.91 8.01 -5.78
C HIS A 211 -9.98 8.41 -7.27
N HIS A 212 -8.87 8.29 -8.00
CA HIS A 212 -8.80 8.66 -9.39
C HIS A 212 -9.18 7.47 -10.27
N LEU A 213 -10.32 7.58 -10.97
CA LEU A 213 -10.81 6.54 -11.89
C LEU A 213 -9.79 6.23 -12.99
N GLU A 214 -9.10 7.27 -13.48
CA GLU A 214 -8.09 7.14 -14.53
C GLU A 214 -6.88 6.33 -14.06
N ASP A 215 -6.43 6.54 -12.81
CA ASP A 215 -5.36 5.73 -12.22
C ASP A 215 -5.79 4.27 -12.06
N ALA A 216 -7.02 4.05 -11.61
CA ALA A 216 -7.56 2.71 -11.42
C ALA A 216 -7.68 1.93 -12.73
N LEU A 217 -7.99 2.61 -13.84
CA LEU A 217 -8.04 2.01 -15.17
C LEU A 217 -6.63 1.77 -15.75
N LYS A 218 -5.74 2.78 -15.61
CA LYS A 218 -4.41 2.78 -16.23
C LYS A 218 -3.45 1.79 -15.56
N TYR A 219 -3.47 1.71 -14.23
CA TYR A 219 -2.48 0.95 -13.46
C TYR A 219 -3.04 -0.37 -12.95
N GLY A 220 -2.13 -1.36 -12.79
CA GLY A 220 -2.44 -2.68 -12.28
C GLY A 220 -3.15 -3.60 -13.28
N ASN A 221 -3.24 -4.86 -12.92
CA ASN A 221 -3.85 -5.92 -13.73
C ASN A 221 -5.21 -6.39 -13.19
N ARG A 222 -5.66 -5.84 -12.05
CA ARG A 222 -6.92 -6.19 -11.38
C ARG A 222 -7.51 -4.96 -10.70
N LEU A 223 -8.83 -4.83 -10.73
CA LEU A 223 -9.60 -3.76 -10.12
C LEU A 223 -10.63 -4.35 -9.17
N LEU A 224 -10.66 -3.81 -7.95
CA LEU A 224 -11.72 -4.09 -6.98
C LEU A 224 -12.54 -2.82 -6.76
N VAL A 225 -13.84 -2.97 -6.66
CA VAL A 225 -14.75 -1.91 -6.21
C VAL A 225 -15.38 -2.34 -4.89
N LEU A 226 -15.11 -1.57 -3.84
CA LEU A 226 -15.70 -1.75 -2.52
C LEU A 226 -16.94 -0.87 -2.37
N HIS A 227 -18.00 -1.45 -1.86
CA HIS A 227 -19.23 -0.75 -1.48
C HIS A 227 -19.81 -1.34 -0.20
N GLN A 228 -20.15 -0.50 0.79
CA GLN A 228 -20.77 -0.91 2.05
C GLN A 228 -20.12 -2.15 2.70
N GLY A 229 -18.78 -2.14 2.74
CA GLY A 229 -17.99 -3.21 3.35
C GLY A 229 -17.84 -4.49 2.53
N LYS A 230 -18.37 -4.55 1.30
CA LYS A 230 -18.29 -5.71 0.39
C LYS A 230 -17.44 -5.41 -0.83
N ILE A 231 -16.88 -6.45 -1.43
CA ILE A 231 -16.31 -6.38 -2.78
C ILE A 231 -17.46 -6.58 -3.76
N SER A 232 -17.94 -5.48 -4.38
CA SER A 232 -19.02 -5.52 -5.35
C SER A 232 -18.57 -5.95 -6.73
N TYR A 233 -17.35 -5.54 -7.12
CA TYR A 233 -16.76 -5.93 -8.40
C TYR A 233 -15.29 -6.36 -8.19
N ASP A 234 -14.89 -7.40 -8.90
CA ASP A 234 -13.53 -7.95 -8.95
C ASP A 234 -13.19 -8.30 -10.40
N ILE A 235 -12.54 -7.38 -11.08
CA ILE A 235 -12.32 -7.39 -12.52
C ILE A 235 -10.83 -7.53 -12.80
N SER A 236 -10.42 -8.49 -13.64
CA SER A 236 -9.01 -8.77 -13.89
C SER A 236 -8.70 -9.10 -15.34
N GLY A 237 -7.41 -9.08 -15.70
CA GLY A 237 -6.91 -9.49 -17.01
C GLY A 237 -7.52 -8.71 -18.17
N GLU A 238 -7.99 -9.42 -19.19
CA GLU A 238 -8.53 -8.81 -20.43
C GLU A 238 -9.79 -7.97 -20.17
N GLU A 239 -10.61 -8.36 -19.22
CA GLU A 239 -11.82 -7.62 -18.85
C GLU A 239 -11.44 -6.24 -18.30
N LYS A 240 -10.47 -6.18 -17.37
CA LYS A 240 -9.96 -4.91 -16.87
C LYS A 240 -9.32 -4.07 -18.00
N ALA A 241 -8.56 -4.69 -18.88
CA ALA A 241 -7.88 -3.97 -19.97
C ALA A 241 -8.85 -3.31 -20.97
N LYS A 242 -10.08 -3.82 -21.07
CA LYS A 242 -11.14 -3.30 -21.94
C LYS A 242 -12.09 -2.34 -21.23
N LEU A 243 -11.95 -2.18 -19.91
CA LEU A 243 -12.86 -1.37 -19.10
C LEU A 243 -12.74 0.12 -19.44
N THR A 244 -13.87 0.76 -19.72
CA THR A 244 -13.93 2.19 -19.98
C THR A 244 -14.30 3.00 -18.73
N LYS A 245 -14.06 4.32 -18.77
CA LYS A 245 -14.44 5.22 -17.67
C LYS A 245 -15.95 5.26 -17.47
N GLU A 246 -16.71 5.22 -18.58
CA GLU A 246 -18.17 5.22 -18.57
C GLU A 246 -18.73 3.97 -17.88
N GLN A 247 -18.19 2.80 -18.22
CA GLN A 247 -18.56 1.53 -17.58
C GLN A 247 -18.25 1.55 -16.08
N LEU A 248 -17.05 2.07 -15.71
CA LEU A 248 -16.67 2.19 -14.31
C LEU A 248 -17.60 3.15 -13.55
N MET A 249 -18.01 4.26 -14.17
CA MET A 249 -19.01 5.18 -13.59
C MET A 249 -20.37 4.49 -13.42
N THR A 250 -20.78 3.64 -14.35
CA THR A 250 -22.02 2.86 -14.23
C THR A 250 -21.99 1.97 -12.99
N PHE A 251 -20.88 1.28 -12.72
CA PHE A 251 -20.73 0.47 -11.51
C PHE A 251 -20.94 1.29 -10.23
N PHE A 252 -20.45 2.54 -10.19
CA PHE A 252 -20.70 3.41 -9.03
C PHE A 252 -22.16 3.84 -8.91
N ASN A 253 -22.86 4.05 -10.03
CA ASN A 253 -24.26 4.45 -10.01
C ASN A 253 -25.19 3.29 -9.63
N GLU A 254 -24.85 2.05 -10.02
CA GLU A 254 -25.63 0.85 -9.69
C GLU A 254 -25.56 0.45 -8.21
N ILE A 255 -24.53 0.90 -7.49
CA ILE A 255 -24.31 0.57 -6.08
C ILE A 255 -24.66 1.73 -5.13
N GLN A 256 -25.17 2.88 -5.64
CA GLN A 256 -25.74 3.96 -4.84
C GLN A 256 -27.22 3.74 -4.58
#